data_9e0854932521a277f3beb1bf8c635a11
#
_entry.id   9e0854932521a277f3beb1bf8c635a11
#
_cell.length_a   1.000
_cell.length_b   1.000
_cell.length_c   1.000
_cell.angle_alpha   90.00
_cell.angle_beta   90.00
_cell.angle_gamma   90.00
#
_symmetry.space_group_name_H-M   'P 1'
#
loop_
_entity.id
_entity.type
_entity.pdbx_description
1 polymer ?
#
loop_
_entity_poly.entity_id
_entity_poly.type
_entity_poly.pdbx_seq_one_letter_code
_entity_poly.pdbx_strand_id
1 'polypeptide(L)'
;MKRWCCWLLLLCSTAWSHPLIKVGGYPYAPFVVKEGDNSYRGLTLDLIAELNGIQRDVRFVFVPTSASHRYQALALGRFSLMLFEDIRWDWNADQVRMTRPLLLGGEIYVALKAPGRDQSFFEHLEQRRLIGVTGYHYGIADFNATPAELKQRFDITLVKDNISALQGLFKGRGEVAMLNLSYLNQFSKQYPQQAARLLRSDKWDQQYELRALLSLTASVSASQLEAWLAALQSSGRLTRLWTKYGVQHQAAP
;
A
#
# COMPACT_ATOMS: atom_id res chain seq x y z
N MET A 1 -59.33 46.32 -9.29
CA MET A 1 -58.87 44.95 -9.29
C MET A 1 -57.36 44.98 -9.62
N LYS A 2 -56.45 44.87 -8.60
CA LYS A 2 -54.99 44.89 -8.75
C LYS A 2 -54.50 43.48 -8.79
N ARG A 3 -53.95 43.03 -9.97
CA ARG A 3 -53.32 41.72 -10.15
C ARG A 3 -51.86 41.81 -9.68
N TRP A 4 -51.55 41.18 -8.56
CA TRP A 4 -50.17 40.95 -8.12
C TRP A 4 -49.61 39.77 -8.91
N CYS A 5 -48.62 40.02 -9.75
CA CYS A 5 -47.78 38.97 -10.34
C CYS A 5 -46.65 38.63 -9.34
N CYS A 6 -46.78 37.49 -8.65
CA CYS A 6 -45.64 36.90 -7.92
C CYS A 6 -44.64 36.30 -8.92
N TRP A 7 -43.46 36.92 -9.03
CA TRP A 7 -42.33 36.36 -9.70
C TRP A 7 -41.65 35.36 -8.75
N LEU A 8 -41.82 34.06 -8.98
CA LEU A 8 -41.01 33.01 -8.34
C LEU A 8 -39.62 33.03 -8.97
N LEU A 9 -38.63 33.54 -8.26
CA LEU A 9 -37.21 33.37 -8.58
C LEU A 9 -36.82 31.92 -8.23
N LEU A 10 -36.75 31.05 -9.26
CA LEU A 10 -36.14 29.74 -9.18
C LEU A 10 -34.62 29.93 -8.99
N LEU A 11 -34.15 29.85 -7.74
CA LEU A 11 -32.73 29.70 -7.41
C LEU A 11 -32.28 28.32 -7.87
N CYS A 12 -31.78 28.23 -9.10
CA CYS A 12 -31.03 27.07 -9.59
C CYS A 12 -29.71 26.99 -8.79
N SER A 13 -29.69 26.26 -7.67
CA SER A 13 -28.48 25.88 -7.00
C SER A 13 -27.73 24.89 -7.93
N THR A 14 -26.72 25.37 -8.63
CA THR A 14 -25.75 24.51 -9.32
C THR A 14 -25.05 23.66 -8.27
N ALA A 15 -25.45 22.40 -8.16
CA ALA A 15 -24.72 21.44 -7.37
C ALA A 15 -23.33 21.26 -8.02
N TRP A 16 -22.32 21.91 -7.47
CA TRP A 16 -20.92 21.69 -7.86
C TRP A 16 -20.55 20.29 -7.43
N SER A 17 -20.62 19.37 -8.37
CA SER A 17 -20.05 18.02 -8.17
C SER A 17 -18.53 18.14 -8.21
N HIS A 18 -17.87 17.91 -7.06
CA HIS A 18 -16.42 17.87 -7.02
C HIS A 18 -15.89 16.76 -7.94
N PRO A 19 -14.82 17.01 -8.74
CA PRO A 19 -14.19 15.98 -9.54
C PRO A 19 -13.80 14.77 -8.68
N LEU A 20 -14.09 13.58 -9.19
CA LEU A 20 -13.85 12.34 -8.46
C LEU A 20 -12.47 11.78 -8.79
N ILE A 21 -11.62 11.62 -7.78
CA ILE A 21 -10.31 10.98 -7.89
C ILE A 21 -10.43 9.57 -7.35
N LYS A 22 -10.36 8.60 -8.26
CA LYS A 22 -10.36 7.18 -7.91
C LYS A 22 -8.94 6.78 -7.49
N VAL A 23 -8.80 6.23 -6.29
CA VAL A 23 -7.55 5.77 -5.70
C VAL A 23 -7.54 4.25 -5.69
N GLY A 24 -6.68 3.65 -6.49
CA GLY A 24 -6.49 2.20 -6.54
C GLY A 24 -5.78 1.69 -5.29
N GLY A 25 -6.10 0.45 -4.89
CA GLY A 25 -5.37 -0.23 -3.83
C GLY A 25 -5.65 -1.73 -3.82
N TYR A 26 -4.68 -2.48 -3.36
CA TYR A 26 -4.71 -3.94 -3.28
C TYR A 26 -4.29 -4.42 -1.89
N PRO A 27 -4.60 -5.66 -1.49
CA PRO A 27 -4.21 -6.18 -0.18
C PRO A 27 -2.69 -6.08 0.03
N TYR A 28 -2.29 -5.10 0.84
CA TYR A 28 -0.91 -4.77 1.21
C TYR A 28 -0.93 -4.21 2.65
N ALA A 29 -1.01 -5.07 3.64
CA ALA A 29 -1.07 -4.67 5.05
C ALA A 29 0.23 -3.95 5.47
N PRO A 30 0.17 -2.86 6.24
CA PRO A 30 -1.01 -2.25 6.85
C PRO A 30 -1.72 -1.21 5.97
N PHE A 31 -1.28 -0.99 4.73
CA PHE A 31 -1.79 0.05 3.83
C PHE A 31 -3.22 -0.24 3.38
N VAL A 32 -3.47 -1.46 2.91
CA VAL A 32 -4.81 -1.96 2.55
C VAL A 32 -4.98 -3.37 3.12
N VAL A 33 -6.02 -3.57 3.90
CA VAL A 33 -6.41 -4.86 4.48
C VAL A 33 -7.82 -5.18 4.01
N LYS A 34 -8.00 -6.34 3.39
CA LYS A 34 -9.32 -6.86 3.02
C LYS A 34 -9.93 -7.60 4.21
N GLU A 35 -11.11 -7.21 4.65
CA GLU A 35 -11.81 -7.81 5.80
C GLU A 35 -12.96 -8.75 5.40
N GLY A 36 -13.52 -8.55 4.23
CA GLY A 36 -14.63 -9.34 3.68
C GLY A 36 -14.70 -9.17 2.17
N ASP A 37 -15.81 -9.53 1.57
CA ASP A 37 -15.92 -9.52 0.09
C ASP A 37 -15.72 -8.12 -0.51
N ASN A 38 -16.29 -7.08 0.12
CA ASN A 38 -16.19 -5.70 -0.34
C ASN A 38 -15.78 -4.72 0.77
N SER A 39 -15.25 -5.22 1.89
CA SER A 39 -14.82 -4.40 3.03
C SER A 39 -13.30 -4.28 3.08
N TYR A 40 -12.82 -3.04 3.17
CA TYR A 40 -11.39 -2.73 3.23
C TYR A 40 -11.14 -1.70 4.32
N ARG A 41 -9.98 -1.80 4.97
CA ARG A 41 -9.45 -0.83 5.92
C ARG A 41 -7.95 -0.65 5.72
N GLY A 42 -7.33 0.27 6.42
CA GLY A 42 -5.88 0.46 6.41
C GLY A 42 -5.48 1.90 6.18
N LEU A 43 -4.18 2.13 6.17
CA LEU A 43 -3.59 3.45 6.07
C LEU A 43 -4.06 4.21 4.81
N THR A 44 -4.19 3.53 3.68
CA THR A 44 -4.66 4.14 2.42
C THR A 44 -6.06 4.73 2.57
N LEU A 45 -6.99 4.00 3.19
CA LEU A 45 -8.37 4.45 3.36
C LEU A 45 -8.48 5.60 4.37
N ASP A 46 -7.71 5.52 5.45
CA ASP A 46 -7.65 6.60 6.43
C ASP A 46 -7.02 7.87 5.82
N LEU A 47 -5.96 7.73 5.01
CA LEU A 47 -5.37 8.88 4.30
C LEU A 47 -6.35 9.49 3.29
N ILE A 48 -7.14 8.68 2.58
CA ILE A 48 -8.22 9.16 1.71
C ILE A 48 -9.23 9.99 2.53
N ALA A 49 -9.61 9.52 3.70
CA ALA A 49 -10.53 10.26 4.58
C ALA A 49 -9.93 11.61 5.04
N GLU A 50 -8.63 11.61 5.41
CA GLU A 50 -7.92 12.82 5.79
C GLU A 50 -7.80 13.83 4.63
N LEU A 51 -7.45 13.34 3.42
CA LEU A 51 -7.41 14.17 2.21
C LEU A 51 -8.77 14.78 1.90
N ASN A 52 -9.86 14.02 2.00
CA ASN A 52 -11.22 14.53 1.83
C ASN A 52 -11.63 15.52 2.93
N GLY A 53 -11.00 15.46 4.10
CA GLY A 53 -11.26 16.37 5.22
C GLY A 53 -10.47 17.68 5.20
N ILE A 54 -9.35 17.77 4.44
CA ILE A 54 -8.47 18.95 4.44
C ILE A 54 -8.75 19.91 3.28
N GLN A 55 -9.42 19.45 2.23
CA GLN A 55 -9.70 20.23 1.01
C GLN A 55 -11.12 19.97 0.49
N ARG A 56 -11.58 20.80 -0.47
CA ARG A 56 -12.90 20.71 -1.11
C ARG A 56 -12.83 20.71 -2.65
N ASP A 57 -11.64 20.71 -3.22
CA ASP A 57 -11.44 20.83 -4.67
C ASP A 57 -11.87 19.56 -5.41
N VAL A 58 -11.60 18.40 -4.80
CA VAL A 58 -11.88 17.07 -5.36
C VAL A 58 -12.39 16.12 -4.28
N ARG A 59 -12.94 14.97 -4.70
CA ARG A 59 -13.32 13.89 -3.80
C ARG A 59 -12.52 12.62 -4.13
N PHE A 60 -11.74 12.14 -3.18
CA PHE A 60 -11.03 10.86 -3.29
C PHE A 60 -11.93 9.69 -2.90
N VAL A 61 -11.92 8.62 -3.70
CA VAL A 61 -12.66 7.38 -3.42
C VAL A 61 -11.77 6.17 -3.67
N PHE A 62 -11.86 5.18 -2.80
CA PHE A 62 -11.10 3.94 -2.91
C PHE A 62 -11.68 3.02 -3.99
N VAL A 63 -10.82 2.39 -4.80
CA VAL A 63 -11.17 1.39 -5.81
C VAL A 63 -10.27 0.17 -5.62
N PRO A 64 -10.83 -1.01 -5.27
CA PRO A 64 -10.02 -2.20 -5.06
C PRO A 64 -9.49 -2.76 -6.39
N THR A 65 -8.29 -3.27 -6.33
CA THR A 65 -7.62 -4.03 -7.41
C THR A 65 -6.82 -5.19 -6.81
N SER A 66 -5.99 -5.86 -7.61
CA SER A 66 -4.99 -6.81 -7.13
C SER A 66 -3.58 -6.34 -7.45
N ALA A 67 -2.58 -6.88 -6.77
CA ALA A 67 -1.18 -6.55 -7.02
C ALA A 67 -0.80 -6.79 -8.48
N SER A 68 -1.27 -7.88 -9.10
CA SER A 68 -0.94 -8.23 -10.48
C SER A 68 -1.68 -7.39 -11.54
N HIS A 69 -2.88 -6.87 -11.22
CA HIS A 69 -3.70 -6.13 -12.20
C HIS A 69 -3.64 -4.62 -12.06
N ARG A 70 -2.88 -4.07 -11.10
CA ARG A 70 -2.86 -2.64 -10.82
C ARG A 70 -2.39 -1.78 -11.99
N TYR A 71 -1.41 -2.27 -12.76
CA TYR A 71 -0.86 -1.56 -13.92
C TYR A 71 -1.90 -1.40 -15.04
N GLN A 72 -2.51 -2.53 -15.41
CA GLN A 72 -3.57 -2.53 -16.43
C GLN A 72 -4.77 -1.70 -15.98
N ALA A 73 -5.16 -1.79 -14.70
CA ALA A 73 -6.28 -1.03 -14.15
C ALA A 73 -6.02 0.48 -14.18
N LEU A 74 -4.78 0.94 -13.91
CA LEU A 74 -4.38 2.34 -14.06
C LEU A 74 -4.43 2.75 -15.54
N ALA A 75 -3.84 1.95 -16.43
CA ALA A 75 -3.81 2.22 -17.87
C ALA A 75 -5.22 2.33 -18.49
N LEU A 76 -6.16 1.51 -18.01
CA LEU A 76 -7.57 1.53 -18.41
C LEU A 76 -8.41 2.61 -17.70
N GLY A 77 -7.80 3.46 -16.85
CA GLY A 77 -8.50 4.53 -16.15
C GLY A 77 -9.53 4.06 -15.10
N ARG A 78 -9.43 2.82 -14.61
CA ARG A 78 -10.29 2.35 -13.51
C ARG A 78 -10.06 3.17 -12.23
N PHE A 79 -8.85 3.65 -12.04
CA PHE A 79 -8.44 4.66 -11.07
C PHE A 79 -7.32 5.51 -11.70
N SER A 80 -7.03 6.66 -11.11
CA SER A 80 -6.02 7.60 -11.60
C SER A 80 -4.89 7.86 -10.60
N LEU A 81 -4.95 7.28 -9.42
CA LEU A 81 -3.99 7.45 -8.34
C LEU A 81 -3.76 6.10 -7.64
N MET A 82 -2.50 5.80 -7.35
CA MET A 82 -2.08 4.77 -6.40
C MET A 82 -1.27 5.42 -5.29
N LEU A 83 -1.52 5.04 -4.05
CA LEU A 83 -0.74 5.47 -2.89
C LEU A 83 0.19 4.34 -2.44
N PHE A 84 1.38 4.72 -1.94
CA PHE A 84 2.34 3.78 -1.33
C PHE A 84 2.89 2.74 -2.32
N GLU A 85 3.34 3.19 -3.49
CA GLU A 85 4.03 2.39 -4.50
C GLU A 85 5.51 2.80 -4.60
N ASP A 86 6.37 1.84 -4.95
CA ASP A 86 7.75 2.10 -5.37
C ASP A 86 7.82 1.96 -6.90
N ILE A 87 8.50 2.90 -7.56
CA ILE A 87 8.63 2.91 -9.03
C ILE A 87 9.31 1.65 -9.58
N ARG A 88 10.19 1.01 -8.77
CA ARG A 88 10.89 -0.22 -9.13
C ARG A 88 9.99 -1.45 -9.19
N TRP A 89 8.76 -1.35 -8.73
CA TRP A 89 7.77 -2.43 -8.80
C TRP A 89 7.09 -2.47 -10.16
N ASP A 90 7.89 -2.52 -11.22
CA ASP A 90 7.47 -2.65 -12.62
C ASP A 90 6.56 -1.52 -13.14
N TRP A 91 6.63 -0.34 -12.52
CA TRP A 91 5.94 0.84 -13.02
C TRP A 91 6.73 1.48 -14.15
N ASN A 92 6.06 1.77 -15.27
CA ASN A 92 6.66 2.56 -16.35
C ASN A 92 6.67 4.05 -15.96
N ALA A 93 7.86 4.57 -15.68
CA ALA A 93 8.06 5.97 -15.26
C ALA A 93 7.54 6.99 -16.28
N ASP A 94 7.51 6.65 -17.58
CA ASP A 94 7.01 7.53 -18.65
C ASP A 94 5.47 7.59 -18.68
N GLN A 95 4.79 6.67 -17.98
CA GLN A 95 3.33 6.57 -17.96
C GLN A 95 2.71 7.08 -16.65
N VAL A 96 3.51 7.48 -15.69
CA VAL A 96 3.05 7.99 -14.40
C VAL A 96 3.76 9.27 -14.00
N ARG A 97 3.07 10.12 -13.25
CA ARG A 97 3.68 11.17 -12.44
C ARG A 97 3.80 10.70 -11.03
N MET A 98 4.82 11.11 -10.31
CA MET A 98 5.03 10.67 -8.93
C MET A 98 5.26 11.86 -7.99
N THR A 99 4.86 11.69 -6.74
CA THR A 99 5.23 12.61 -5.66
C THR A 99 6.65 12.33 -5.18
N ARG A 100 7.18 13.22 -4.33
CA ARG A 100 8.30 12.88 -3.46
C ARG A 100 7.94 11.67 -2.57
N PRO A 101 8.92 10.96 -2.01
CA PRO A 101 8.66 9.86 -1.09
C PRO A 101 7.76 10.31 0.08
N LEU A 102 6.75 9.50 0.38
CA LEU A 102 5.84 9.70 1.50
C LEU A 102 6.32 8.94 2.73
N LEU A 103 6.83 7.72 2.51
CA LEU A 103 7.28 6.80 3.53
C LEU A 103 8.50 6.02 3.05
N LEU A 104 9.38 5.69 3.99
CA LEU A 104 10.36 4.63 3.82
C LEU A 104 9.79 3.31 4.32
N GLY A 105 10.16 2.22 3.69
CA GLY A 105 9.76 0.90 4.09
C GLY A 105 10.72 -0.15 3.60
N GLY A 106 10.35 -1.41 3.82
CA GLY A 106 11.12 -2.53 3.32
C GLY A 106 10.48 -3.85 3.69
N GLU A 107 11.02 -4.89 3.08
CA GLU A 107 10.69 -6.27 3.36
C GLU A 107 11.92 -6.99 3.91
N ILE A 108 11.67 -7.87 4.87
CA ILE A 108 12.68 -8.72 5.49
C ILE A 108 12.25 -10.17 5.39
N TYR A 109 13.20 -11.07 5.60
CA TYR A 109 12.96 -12.48 5.72
C TYR A 109 12.55 -12.82 7.15
N VAL A 110 11.59 -13.73 7.30
CA VAL A 110 11.08 -14.16 8.59
C VAL A 110 10.96 -15.66 8.62
N ALA A 111 11.48 -16.29 9.68
CA ALA A 111 11.36 -17.70 9.96
C ALA A 111 10.76 -17.95 11.35
N LEU A 112 10.42 -19.18 11.68
CA LEU A 112 10.13 -19.55 13.06
C LEU A 112 11.44 -19.81 13.81
N LYS A 113 11.53 -19.36 15.07
CA LYS A 113 12.64 -19.75 15.95
C LYS A 113 12.67 -21.27 16.17
N ALA A 114 13.85 -21.84 16.16
CA ALA A 114 14.12 -23.24 16.49
C ALA A 114 15.49 -23.33 17.16
N PRO A 115 15.79 -24.40 17.91
CA PRO A 115 17.12 -24.62 18.47
C PRO A 115 18.20 -24.58 17.37
N GLY A 116 19.27 -23.80 17.59
CA GLY A 116 20.38 -23.63 16.65
C GLY A 116 20.06 -22.80 15.39
N ARG A 117 18.86 -22.21 15.28
CA ARG A 117 18.51 -21.33 14.16
C ARG A 117 18.79 -19.88 14.52
N ASP A 118 19.72 -19.28 13.80
CA ASP A 118 20.18 -17.89 13.93
C ASP A 118 20.15 -17.16 12.59
N GLN A 119 20.89 -16.07 12.42
CA GLN A 119 20.93 -15.27 11.21
C GLN A 119 21.50 -15.99 9.99
N SER A 120 22.38 -16.99 10.20
CA SER A 120 22.92 -17.82 9.11
C SER A 120 21.83 -18.60 8.34
N PHE A 121 20.68 -18.82 8.97
CA PHE A 121 19.53 -19.44 8.33
C PHE A 121 19.04 -18.69 7.08
N PHE A 122 19.32 -17.38 6.99
CA PHE A 122 18.93 -16.52 5.87
C PHE A 122 20.03 -16.33 4.82
N GLU A 123 21.16 -17.05 4.90
CA GLU A 123 22.27 -16.90 3.95
C GLU A 123 22.00 -17.61 2.62
N HIS A 124 21.32 -18.75 2.64
CA HIS A 124 21.06 -19.63 1.49
C HIS A 124 19.55 -19.80 1.26
N LEU A 125 18.89 -18.70 0.88
CA LEU A 125 17.43 -18.66 0.71
C LEU A 125 16.96 -19.49 -0.48
N GLU A 126 17.81 -19.70 -1.50
CA GLU A 126 17.55 -20.55 -2.66
C GLU A 126 17.38 -22.04 -2.29
N GLN A 127 17.85 -22.43 -1.11
CA GLN A 127 17.72 -23.78 -0.56
C GLN A 127 16.56 -23.93 0.42
N ARG A 128 15.75 -22.86 0.59
CA ARG A 128 14.64 -22.82 1.55
C ARG A 128 13.30 -22.88 0.85
N ARG A 129 12.31 -23.44 1.53
CA ARG A 129 10.91 -23.30 1.10
C ARG A 129 10.41 -21.93 1.47
N LEU A 130 10.20 -21.08 0.45
CA LEU A 130 9.82 -19.69 0.60
C LEU A 130 8.29 -19.53 0.59
N ILE A 131 7.82 -18.46 1.21
CA ILE A 131 6.43 -17.99 1.10
C ILE A 131 6.47 -16.52 0.66
N GLY A 132 5.88 -16.25 -0.49
CA GLY A 132 5.75 -14.91 -1.06
C GLY A 132 4.29 -14.58 -1.39
N VAL A 133 4.03 -13.34 -1.75
CA VAL A 133 2.71 -12.86 -2.17
C VAL A 133 2.68 -12.72 -3.68
N THR A 134 1.62 -13.21 -4.31
CA THR A 134 1.42 -13.10 -5.76
C THR A 134 1.39 -11.65 -6.22
N GLY A 135 2.24 -11.31 -7.20
CA GLY A 135 2.32 -9.97 -7.77
C GLY A 135 3.11 -8.96 -6.93
N TYR A 136 3.81 -9.43 -5.87
CA TYR A 136 4.81 -8.63 -5.16
C TYR A 136 6.17 -8.76 -5.84
N HIS A 137 6.97 -7.71 -5.74
CA HIS A 137 8.31 -7.60 -6.31
C HIS A 137 9.33 -7.77 -5.19
N TYR A 138 10.08 -8.86 -5.22
CA TYR A 138 11.07 -9.19 -4.20
C TYR A 138 12.50 -8.93 -4.69
N GLY A 139 13.36 -8.42 -3.81
CA GLY A 139 14.76 -8.16 -4.11
C GLY A 139 15.54 -9.44 -4.45
N ILE A 140 15.25 -10.56 -3.76
CA ILE A 140 15.85 -11.88 -4.08
C ILE A 140 15.55 -12.33 -5.51
N ALA A 141 14.49 -11.84 -6.12
CA ALA A 141 14.06 -12.19 -7.47
C ALA A 141 14.35 -11.08 -8.49
N ASP A 142 15.23 -10.12 -8.18
CA ASP A 142 15.54 -8.98 -9.04
C ASP A 142 14.27 -8.18 -9.42
N PHE A 143 13.33 -8.08 -8.49
CA PHE A 143 12.02 -7.46 -8.64
C PHE A 143 11.09 -8.12 -9.67
N ASN A 144 11.40 -9.32 -10.16
CA ASN A 144 10.48 -10.07 -11.00
C ASN A 144 9.32 -10.61 -10.16
N ALA A 145 8.08 -10.37 -10.60
CA ALA A 145 6.85 -10.82 -9.93
C ALA A 145 6.09 -11.92 -10.71
N THR A 146 6.68 -12.43 -11.80
CA THR A 146 6.06 -13.44 -12.66
C THR A 146 6.00 -14.79 -11.92
N PRO A 147 4.81 -15.33 -11.60
CA PRO A 147 4.69 -16.54 -10.78
C PRO A 147 5.42 -17.76 -11.36
N ALA A 148 5.45 -17.91 -12.69
CA ALA A 148 6.14 -19.02 -13.34
C ALA A 148 7.66 -18.94 -13.13
N GLU A 149 8.26 -17.76 -13.30
CA GLU A 149 9.69 -17.54 -13.12
C GLU A 149 10.10 -17.66 -11.65
N LEU A 150 9.31 -17.14 -10.73
CA LEU A 150 9.55 -17.29 -9.29
C LEU A 150 9.60 -18.77 -8.89
N LYS A 151 8.65 -19.59 -9.37
CA LYS A 151 8.59 -21.03 -9.10
C LYS A 151 9.69 -21.83 -9.81
N GLN A 152 10.22 -21.31 -10.91
CA GLN A 152 11.36 -21.91 -11.60
C GLN A 152 12.68 -21.69 -10.83
N ARG A 153 12.83 -20.49 -10.23
CA ARG A 153 14.05 -20.09 -9.50
C ARG A 153 14.09 -20.57 -8.06
N PHE A 154 12.92 -20.68 -7.41
CA PHE A 154 12.81 -20.93 -5.97
C PHE A 154 11.73 -21.98 -5.66
N ASP A 155 11.94 -22.73 -4.60
CA ASP A 155 10.85 -23.49 -3.96
C ASP A 155 9.94 -22.51 -3.19
N ILE A 156 9.01 -21.88 -3.91
CA ILE A 156 8.18 -20.81 -3.38
C ILE A 156 6.68 -21.12 -3.45
N THR A 157 5.99 -20.93 -2.34
CA THR A 157 4.54 -20.91 -2.25
C THR A 157 4.06 -19.46 -2.34
N LEU A 158 3.26 -19.14 -3.36
CA LEU A 158 2.67 -17.82 -3.53
C LEU A 158 1.27 -17.80 -2.91
N VAL A 159 1.04 -16.81 -2.05
CA VAL A 159 -0.23 -16.57 -1.35
C VAL A 159 -0.82 -15.22 -1.72
N LYS A 160 -2.02 -14.89 -1.20
CA LYS A 160 -2.77 -13.69 -1.61
C LYS A 160 -2.35 -12.40 -0.91
N ASP A 161 -1.75 -12.47 0.29
CA ASP A 161 -1.41 -11.31 1.14
C ASP A 161 -0.40 -11.67 2.23
N ASN A 162 0.16 -10.65 2.90
CA ASN A 162 1.10 -10.82 4.02
C ASN A 162 0.51 -11.57 5.21
N ILE A 163 -0.80 -11.46 5.47
CA ILE A 163 -1.49 -12.18 6.54
C ILE A 163 -1.43 -13.68 6.24
N SER A 164 -1.76 -14.05 5.00
CA SER A 164 -1.71 -15.44 4.54
C SER A 164 -0.27 -16.00 4.53
N ALA A 165 0.73 -15.16 4.21
CA ALA A 165 2.13 -15.56 4.23
C ALA A 165 2.59 -15.88 5.66
N LEU A 166 2.30 -15.01 6.63
CA LEU A 166 2.64 -15.25 8.02
C LEU A 166 1.90 -16.45 8.61
N GLN A 167 0.60 -16.61 8.28
CA GLN A 167 -0.17 -17.79 8.68
C GLN A 167 0.40 -19.07 8.07
N GLY A 168 0.85 -19.01 6.81
CA GLY A 168 1.53 -20.12 6.13
C GLY A 168 2.80 -20.53 6.86
N LEU A 169 3.59 -19.56 7.30
CA LEU A 169 4.81 -19.79 8.07
C LEU A 169 4.49 -20.51 9.40
N PHE A 170 3.50 -20.03 10.18
CA PHE A 170 3.09 -20.68 11.43
C PHE A 170 2.54 -22.10 11.23
N LYS A 171 1.97 -22.39 10.06
CA LYS A 171 1.45 -23.73 9.69
C LYS A 171 2.51 -24.63 9.03
N GLY A 172 3.79 -24.19 8.93
CA GLY A 172 4.87 -24.96 8.34
C GLY A 172 4.79 -25.15 6.82
N ARG A 173 4.00 -24.31 6.11
CA ARG A 173 3.88 -24.39 4.64
C ARG A 173 5.11 -23.90 3.89
N GLY A 174 6.02 -23.22 4.59
CA GLY A 174 7.33 -22.80 4.16
C GLY A 174 8.22 -22.57 5.37
N GLU A 175 9.50 -22.29 5.13
CA GLU A 175 10.51 -22.10 6.17
C GLU A 175 10.81 -20.60 6.36
N VAL A 176 10.70 -19.82 5.28
CA VAL A 176 10.96 -18.38 5.27
C VAL A 176 9.85 -17.66 4.53
N ALA A 177 9.30 -16.62 5.12
CA ALA A 177 8.37 -15.69 4.48
C ALA A 177 9.03 -14.33 4.26
N MET A 178 8.82 -13.72 3.09
CA MET A 178 9.15 -12.33 2.83
C MET A 178 7.97 -11.46 3.30
N LEU A 179 8.21 -10.58 4.25
CA LEU A 179 7.14 -9.81 4.90
C LEU A 179 7.50 -8.33 5.05
N ASN A 180 6.53 -7.49 4.80
CA ASN A 180 6.59 -6.06 5.03
C ASN A 180 6.85 -5.75 6.51
N LEU A 181 7.87 -4.93 6.78
CA LEU A 181 8.27 -4.60 8.15
C LEU A 181 7.19 -3.86 8.94
N SER A 182 6.44 -2.97 8.30
CA SER A 182 5.34 -2.23 8.96
C SER A 182 4.22 -3.19 9.40
N TYR A 183 3.88 -4.18 8.58
CA TYR A 183 2.95 -5.24 8.95
C TYR A 183 3.45 -6.06 10.14
N LEU A 184 4.72 -6.49 10.11
CA LEU A 184 5.34 -7.24 11.21
C LEU A 184 5.36 -6.45 12.52
N ASN A 185 5.60 -5.15 12.46
CA ASN A 185 5.60 -4.28 13.64
C ASN A 185 4.20 -4.16 14.24
N GLN A 186 3.16 -4.01 13.40
CA GLN A 186 1.77 -4.05 13.87
C GLN A 186 1.41 -5.41 14.46
N PHE A 187 1.74 -6.49 13.76
CA PHE A 187 1.50 -7.85 14.24
C PHE A 187 2.15 -8.08 15.61
N SER A 188 3.38 -7.59 15.80
CA SER A 188 4.10 -7.78 17.07
C SER A 188 3.49 -7.02 18.24
N LYS A 189 2.91 -5.85 17.99
CA LYS A 189 2.16 -5.10 19.01
C LYS A 189 0.86 -5.81 19.38
N GLN A 190 0.18 -6.35 18.38
CA GLN A 190 -1.12 -6.99 18.57
C GLN A 190 -1.02 -8.42 19.14
N TYR A 191 0.02 -9.17 18.74
CA TYR A 191 0.21 -10.58 19.08
C TYR A 191 1.63 -10.86 19.61
N PRO A 192 2.04 -10.28 20.75
CA PRO A 192 3.43 -10.34 21.24
C PRO A 192 3.92 -11.76 21.47
N GLN A 193 3.06 -12.67 21.97
CA GLN A 193 3.43 -14.08 22.19
C GLN A 193 3.73 -14.83 20.89
N GLN A 194 2.95 -14.56 19.83
CA GLN A 194 3.20 -15.16 18.53
C GLN A 194 4.45 -14.55 17.88
N ALA A 195 4.60 -13.24 17.99
CA ALA A 195 5.77 -12.51 17.47
C ALA A 195 7.08 -12.96 18.14
N ALA A 196 7.06 -13.34 19.42
CA ALA A 196 8.21 -13.89 20.14
C ALA A 196 8.76 -15.19 19.51
N ARG A 197 7.93 -15.91 18.76
CA ARG A 197 8.31 -17.13 18.04
C ARG A 197 8.99 -16.86 16.69
N LEU A 198 9.00 -15.61 16.22
CA LEU A 198 9.57 -15.24 14.93
C LEU A 198 11.05 -14.93 15.07
N LEU A 199 11.86 -15.49 14.19
CA LEU A 199 13.20 -15.05 13.87
C LEU A 199 13.09 -14.08 12.69
N ARG A 200 13.49 -12.83 12.89
CA ARG A 200 13.55 -11.80 11.84
C ARG A 200 14.96 -11.71 11.33
N SER A 201 15.15 -11.59 10.03
CA SER A 201 16.48 -11.36 9.48
C SER A 201 16.94 -9.93 9.74
N ASP A 202 18.24 -9.77 9.97
CA ASP A 202 18.91 -8.48 9.95
C ASP A 202 19.14 -7.99 8.51
N LYS A 203 19.02 -8.91 7.55
CA LYS A 203 19.15 -8.67 6.11
C LYS A 203 17.80 -8.27 5.52
N TRP A 204 17.81 -7.18 4.74
CA TRP A 204 16.67 -6.76 3.95
C TRP A 204 16.53 -7.63 2.68
N ASP A 205 15.31 -7.97 2.29
CA ASP A 205 15.02 -8.37 0.92
C ASP A 205 15.07 -7.14 0.02
N GLN A 206 14.38 -6.07 0.43
CA GLN A 206 14.43 -4.77 -0.21
C GLN A 206 14.12 -3.64 0.76
N GLN A 207 14.65 -2.47 0.47
CA GLN A 207 14.21 -1.19 1.01
C GLN A 207 13.56 -0.39 -0.10
N TYR A 208 12.48 0.34 0.16
CA TYR A 208 11.72 1.08 -0.84
C TYR A 208 11.29 2.45 -0.34
N GLU A 209 11.08 3.35 -1.31
CA GLU A 209 10.55 4.68 -1.11
C GLU A 209 9.10 4.71 -1.62
N LEU A 210 8.15 4.66 -0.71
CA LEU A 210 6.74 4.65 -1.07
C LEU A 210 6.28 6.05 -1.48
N ARG A 211 5.74 6.17 -2.68
CA ARG A 211 5.26 7.40 -3.32
C ARG A 211 3.77 7.28 -3.68
N ALA A 212 3.16 8.40 -4.01
CA ALA A 212 1.92 8.39 -4.77
C ALA A 212 2.26 8.41 -6.27
N LEU A 213 1.63 7.53 -7.04
CA LEU A 213 1.74 7.47 -8.50
C LEU A 213 0.40 7.89 -9.11
N LEU A 214 0.46 8.85 -10.02
CA LEU A 214 -0.71 9.39 -10.72
C LEU A 214 -0.61 9.06 -12.21
N SER A 215 -1.74 8.64 -12.80
CA SER A 215 -1.80 8.51 -14.27
C SER A 215 -1.56 9.87 -14.93
N LEU A 216 -1.06 9.89 -16.17
CA LEU A 216 -0.85 11.14 -16.92
C LEU A 216 -2.13 11.94 -17.13
N THR A 217 -3.28 11.26 -17.11
CA THR A 217 -4.62 11.85 -17.28
C THR A 217 -5.32 12.19 -15.97
N ALA A 218 -4.63 12.03 -14.82
CA ALA A 218 -5.20 12.41 -13.53
C ALA A 218 -5.51 13.92 -13.49
N SER A 219 -6.70 14.28 -13.04
CA SER A 219 -7.15 15.68 -12.92
C SER A 219 -6.50 16.43 -11.75
N VAL A 220 -5.67 15.73 -10.96
CA VAL A 220 -4.87 16.28 -9.86
C VAL A 220 -3.40 16.10 -10.21
N SER A 221 -2.59 17.13 -10.04
CA SER A 221 -1.14 17.04 -10.21
C SER A 221 -0.44 16.46 -8.96
N ALA A 222 0.79 15.95 -9.14
CA ALA A 222 1.61 15.50 -8.02
C ALA A 222 1.88 16.65 -7.03
N SER A 223 2.17 17.86 -7.51
CA SER A 223 2.41 19.05 -6.67
C SER A 223 1.17 19.47 -5.87
N GLN A 224 -0.02 19.35 -6.44
CA GLN A 224 -1.26 19.64 -5.73
C GLN A 224 -1.51 18.62 -4.62
N LEU A 225 -1.30 17.33 -4.89
CA LEU A 225 -1.39 16.28 -3.86
C LEU A 225 -0.35 16.50 -2.75
N GLU A 226 0.88 16.85 -3.10
CA GLU A 226 1.94 17.19 -2.13
C GLU A 226 1.56 18.38 -1.25
N ALA A 227 0.91 19.42 -1.81
CA ALA A 227 0.44 20.56 -1.03
C ALA A 227 -0.60 20.15 0.02
N TRP A 228 -1.55 19.27 -0.31
CA TRP A 228 -2.52 18.76 0.67
C TRP A 228 -1.88 17.86 1.72
N LEU A 229 -0.90 17.03 1.32
CA LEU A 229 -0.13 16.21 2.25
C LEU A 229 0.70 17.08 3.22
N ALA A 230 1.29 18.17 2.72
CA ALA A 230 2.00 19.14 3.55
C ALA A 230 1.05 19.84 4.56
N ALA A 231 -0.17 20.17 4.15
CA ALA A 231 -1.19 20.72 5.06
C ALA A 231 -1.61 19.69 6.14
N LEU A 232 -1.75 18.40 5.78
CA LEU A 232 -1.99 17.32 6.72
C LEU A 232 -0.82 17.15 7.69
N GLN A 233 0.42 17.29 7.21
CA GLN A 233 1.63 17.23 8.04
C GLN A 233 1.68 18.40 9.02
N SER A 234 1.46 19.62 8.55
CA SER A 234 1.48 20.84 9.39
C SER A 234 0.40 20.83 10.48
N SER A 235 -0.75 20.20 10.19
CA SER A 235 -1.84 20.03 11.18
C SER A 235 -1.61 18.83 12.14
N GLY A 236 -0.52 18.08 11.99
CA GLY A 236 -0.22 16.88 12.76
C GLY A 236 -1.11 15.66 12.44
N ARG A 237 -2.04 15.78 11.48
CA ARG A 237 -2.96 14.68 11.11
C ARG A 237 -2.20 13.53 10.46
N LEU A 238 -1.24 13.84 9.60
CA LEU A 238 -0.41 12.84 8.93
C LEU A 238 0.49 12.10 9.94
N THR A 239 1.12 12.82 10.88
CA THR A 239 1.92 12.21 11.96
C THR A 239 1.10 11.23 12.80
N ARG A 240 -0.15 11.58 13.13
CA ARG A 240 -1.05 10.65 13.84
C ARG A 240 -1.34 9.38 13.05
N LEU A 241 -1.52 9.49 11.72
CA LEU A 241 -1.69 8.31 10.87
C LEU A 241 -0.44 7.42 10.87
N TRP A 242 0.74 8.01 10.69
CA TRP A 242 2.00 7.26 10.71
C TRP A 242 2.19 6.51 12.03
N THR A 243 1.92 7.16 13.15
CA THR A 243 2.00 6.56 14.49
C THR A 243 0.97 5.44 14.67
N LYS A 244 -0.29 5.65 14.23
CA LYS A 244 -1.35 4.64 14.30
C LYS A 244 -0.95 3.35 13.59
N TYR A 245 -0.32 3.48 12.42
CA TYR A 245 0.06 2.33 11.59
C TYR A 245 1.50 1.85 11.82
N GLY A 246 2.26 2.52 12.67
CA GLY A 246 3.65 2.14 12.99
C GLY A 246 4.56 2.20 11.76
N VAL A 247 4.27 3.10 10.82
CA VAL A 247 5.09 3.34 9.63
C VAL A 247 6.09 4.47 9.89
N GLN A 248 7.26 4.40 9.22
CA GLN A 248 8.29 5.41 9.37
C GLN A 248 8.09 6.51 8.33
N HIS A 249 8.00 7.74 8.80
CA HIS A 249 7.99 8.92 7.94
C HIS A 249 9.43 9.25 7.53
N GLN A 250 9.65 9.49 6.23
CA GLN A 250 10.84 10.21 5.80
C GLN A 250 10.57 11.70 6.06
N ALA A 251 11.35 12.33 6.94
CA ALA A 251 11.39 13.78 6.96
C ALA A 251 11.82 14.25 5.57
N ALA A 252 11.07 15.17 4.98
CA ALA A 252 11.53 15.81 3.74
C ALA A 252 12.90 16.42 4.00
N PRO A 253 13.86 16.27 3.07
CA PRO A 253 15.15 16.93 3.18
C PRO A 253 15.01 18.45 3.23
#